data_7be3b69a4ad2ec95c6c12eeafdba3229
#
_entry.id   7be3b69a4ad2ec95c6c12eeafdba3229
#
_cell.length_a   1.000
_cell.length_b   1.000
_cell.length_c   1.000
_cell.angle_alpha   90.00
_cell.angle_beta   90.00
_cell.angle_gamma   90.00
#
_symmetry.space_group_name_H-M   'P 1'
#
loop_
_entity.id
_entity.type
_entity.pdbx_description
1 polymer ?
#
loop_
_entity_poly.entity_id
_entity_poly.type
_entity_poly.pdbx_seq_one_letter_code
_entity_poly.pdbx_strand_id
1 'polypeptide(L)'
;DWIVSRYLDKILELIKGLKKSIIRIEFKIVEDVKNPNIENLKADAIKNITEIKDSVLNYNRLNPNLTFENFVQGKSNEIALSYSKRVCEDISRYNPLYIYGGVGLGKTHLLNAIGLKLQENNKVMFISAERFMYHFIKSIKKNDMVNFKDFFRKSSIFIIDDIQFIRGKESLQEEFFHTFNSLLDKGSQIIISADRPPTKLDRVQERIKS
;
A
#
# COMPACT_ATOMS: atom_id res chain seq x y z
N ASP A 1 -20.89 -7.08 -21.33
CA ASP A 1 -22.08 -6.23 -21.58
C ASP A 1 -22.44 -5.28 -20.43
N TRP A 2 -22.19 -5.62 -19.17
CA TRP A 2 -22.53 -4.76 -18.03
C TRP A 2 -21.83 -3.38 -18.05
N ILE A 3 -20.56 -3.32 -18.48
CA ILE A 3 -19.79 -2.07 -18.58
C ILE A 3 -20.38 -1.19 -19.69
N VAL A 4 -20.70 -1.79 -20.83
CA VAL A 4 -21.26 -1.08 -21.98
C VAL A 4 -22.62 -0.47 -21.65
N SER A 5 -23.52 -1.25 -21.01
CA SER A 5 -24.87 -0.77 -20.68
C SER A 5 -24.91 0.34 -19.62
N ARG A 6 -23.89 0.44 -18.78
CA ARG A 6 -23.90 1.37 -17.64
C ARG A 6 -22.99 2.59 -17.83
N TYR A 7 -21.95 2.50 -18.61
CA TYR A 7 -20.91 3.54 -18.71
C TYR A 7 -20.66 4.09 -20.11
N LEU A 8 -21.28 3.50 -21.17
CA LEU A 8 -21.04 3.92 -22.55
C LEU A 8 -21.34 5.40 -22.77
N ASP A 9 -22.50 5.87 -22.30
CA ASP A 9 -22.92 7.26 -22.51
C ASP A 9 -22.01 8.25 -21.79
N LYS A 10 -21.57 7.90 -20.58
CA LYS A 10 -20.68 8.73 -19.76
C LYS A 10 -19.27 8.78 -20.33
N ILE A 11 -18.80 7.68 -20.90
CA ILE A 11 -17.50 7.60 -21.60
C ILE A 11 -17.56 8.42 -22.90
N LEU A 12 -18.64 8.30 -23.66
CA LEU A 12 -18.88 9.07 -24.88
C LEU A 12 -18.92 10.58 -24.62
N GLU A 13 -19.57 11.01 -23.55
CA GLU A 13 -19.66 12.41 -23.14
C GLU A 13 -18.29 12.99 -22.77
N LEU A 14 -17.50 12.25 -21.98
CA LEU A 14 -16.14 12.64 -21.62
C LEU A 14 -15.19 12.74 -22.83
N ILE A 15 -15.29 11.78 -23.77
CA ILE A 15 -14.45 11.75 -24.95
C ILE A 15 -14.85 12.87 -25.95
N LYS A 16 -16.15 13.16 -26.09
CA LYS A 16 -16.64 14.28 -26.90
C LYS A 16 -16.18 15.63 -26.36
N GLY A 17 -16.00 15.76 -25.03
CA GLY A 17 -15.41 16.92 -24.38
C GLY A 17 -13.93 17.15 -24.75
N LEU A 18 -13.20 16.06 -25.06
CA LEU A 18 -11.78 16.13 -25.44
C LEU A 18 -11.57 16.25 -26.97
N LYS A 19 -12.43 15.64 -27.78
CA LYS A 19 -12.39 15.71 -29.26
C LYS A 19 -13.81 15.69 -29.83
N LYS A 20 -14.24 16.79 -30.40
CA LYS A 20 -15.60 16.95 -30.99
C LYS A 20 -15.93 16.04 -32.20
N SER A 21 -14.95 15.32 -32.74
CA SER A 21 -15.11 14.51 -33.94
C SER A 21 -15.40 13.02 -33.69
N ILE A 22 -15.54 12.58 -32.43
CA ILE A 22 -15.80 11.18 -32.13
C ILE A 22 -17.31 10.94 -32.05
N ILE A 23 -17.83 10.14 -32.98
CA ILE A 23 -19.27 9.89 -33.16
C ILE A 23 -19.68 8.57 -32.51
N ARG A 24 -18.77 7.57 -32.45
CA ARG A 24 -19.09 6.22 -31.99
C ARG A 24 -17.88 5.54 -31.32
N ILE A 25 -18.17 4.73 -30.29
CA ILE A 25 -17.19 3.84 -29.66
C ILE A 25 -17.68 2.40 -29.82
N GLU A 26 -16.83 1.52 -30.35
CA GLU A 26 -17.07 0.09 -30.41
C GLU A 26 -16.16 -0.65 -29.44
N PHE A 27 -16.75 -1.51 -28.62
CA PHE A 27 -16.01 -2.46 -27.78
C PHE A 27 -15.95 -3.81 -28.51
N LYS A 28 -14.75 -4.27 -28.84
CA LYS A 28 -14.53 -5.60 -29.39
C LYS A 28 -13.96 -6.52 -28.34
N ILE A 29 -14.64 -7.62 -28.07
CA ILE A 29 -14.07 -8.74 -27.34
C ILE A 29 -13.20 -9.49 -28.35
N VAL A 30 -11.88 -9.47 -28.13
CA VAL A 30 -10.95 -10.23 -28.98
C VAL A 30 -10.90 -11.65 -28.42
N GLU A 31 -11.62 -12.58 -29.07
CA GLU A 31 -11.42 -14.01 -28.84
C GLU A 31 -10.11 -14.45 -29.52
N ASP A 32 -9.37 -15.34 -28.87
CA ASP A 32 -8.02 -15.76 -29.24
C ASP A 32 -7.89 -16.17 -30.73
N VAL A 33 -7.18 -15.36 -31.50
CA VAL A 33 -6.74 -15.71 -32.86
C VAL A 33 -5.48 -16.57 -32.73
N LYS A 34 -5.60 -17.85 -33.04
CA LYS A 34 -4.46 -18.78 -33.18
C LYS A 34 -3.60 -18.37 -34.39
N ASN A 35 -2.46 -17.72 -34.13
CA ASN A 35 -1.48 -17.39 -35.16
C ASN A 35 -0.07 -17.83 -34.69
N PRO A 36 0.66 -18.69 -35.43
CA PRO A 36 1.89 -19.36 -34.96
C PRO A 36 3.11 -18.44 -34.74
N ASN A 37 3.05 -17.16 -35.14
CA ASN A 37 4.13 -16.20 -34.86
C ASN A 37 3.94 -15.42 -33.54
N ILE A 38 2.93 -15.77 -32.74
CA ILE A 38 2.56 -15.06 -31.51
C ILE A 38 3.21 -15.70 -30.27
N GLU A 39 3.81 -16.89 -30.35
CA GLU A 39 4.40 -17.56 -29.18
C GLU A 39 5.57 -16.77 -28.58
N ASN A 40 6.42 -16.17 -29.41
CA ASN A 40 7.52 -15.32 -28.92
C ASN A 40 7.01 -13.97 -28.42
N LEU A 41 6.01 -13.37 -29.09
CA LEU A 41 5.37 -12.13 -28.62
C LEU A 41 4.48 -12.35 -27.38
N LYS A 42 3.88 -13.55 -27.24
CA LYS A 42 3.13 -13.91 -26.03
C LYS A 42 4.06 -14.17 -24.84
N ALA A 43 5.22 -14.79 -25.05
CA ALA A 43 6.20 -15.00 -23.98
C ALA A 43 6.74 -13.67 -23.43
N ASP A 44 7.06 -12.72 -24.29
CA ASP A 44 7.51 -11.38 -23.90
C ASP A 44 6.35 -10.52 -23.37
N ALA A 45 5.15 -10.61 -23.91
CA ALA A 45 3.96 -9.93 -23.37
C ALA A 45 3.52 -10.52 -22.03
N ILE A 46 3.56 -11.85 -21.85
CA ILE A 46 3.27 -12.51 -20.58
C ILE A 46 4.34 -12.18 -19.56
N LYS A 47 5.62 -12.13 -19.95
CA LYS A 47 6.72 -11.70 -19.09
C LYS A 47 6.56 -10.23 -18.69
N ASN A 48 6.25 -9.36 -19.63
CA ASN A 48 5.92 -7.95 -19.37
C ASN A 48 4.66 -7.76 -18.54
N ILE A 49 3.59 -8.58 -18.75
CA ILE A 49 2.37 -8.54 -17.92
C ILE A 49 2.65 -9.11 -16.52
N THR A 50 3.51 -10.11 -16.39
CA THR A 50 3.93 -10.65 -15.10
C THR A 50 4.84 -9.65 -14.38
N GLU A 51 5.77 -9.02 -15.07
CA GLU A 51 6.61 -7.94 -14.55
C GLU A 51 5.78 -6.68 -14.23
N ILE A 52 4.77 -6.34 -15.05
CA ILE A 52 3.82 -5.25 -14.76
C ILE A 52 2.90 -5.62 -13.59
N LYS A 53 2.40 -6.86 -13.49
CA LYS A 53 1.65 -7.33 -12.32
C LYS A 53 2.52 -7.36 -11.06
N ASP A 54 3.74 -7.82 -11.16
CA ASP A 54 4.69 -7.80 -10.06
C ASP A 54 5.18 -6.37 -9.75
N SER A 55 5.30 -5.49 -10.73
CA SER A 55 5.62 -4.07 -10.53
C SER A 55 4.43 -3.26 -10.01
N VAL A 56 3.21 -3.60 -10.37
CA VAL A 56 1.98 -3.02 -9.79
C VAL A 56 1.75 -3.52 -8.36
N LEU A 57 2.28 -4.71 -8.04
CA LEU A 57 2.30 -5.30 -6.70
C LEU A 57 3.58 -4.95 -5.93
N ASN A 58 4.52 -4.20 -6.51
CA ASN A 58 5.72 -3.76 -5.82
C ASN A 58 5.34 -2.89 -4.62
N TYR A 59 5.82 -3.33 -3.48
CA TYR A 59 5.45 -2.93 -2.12
C TYR A 59 5.76 -1.46 -1.82
N ASN A 60 6.66 -0.83 -2.53
CA ASN A 60 7.17 0.52 -2.26
C ASN A 60 6.74 1.50 -3.35
N ARG A 61 5.45 1.81 -3.46
CA ARG A 61 5.05 2.98 -4.24
C ARG A 61 4.86 4.19 -3.33
N LEU A 62 5.98 4.75 -2.92
CA LEU A 62 5.98 6.09 -2.37
C LEU A 62 5.62 7.07 -3.49
N ASN A 63 4.65 7.93 -3.22
CA ASN A 63 4.26 8.98 -4.15
C ASN A 63 5.21 10.18 -3.98
N PRO A 64 6.01 10.55 -4.99
CA PRO A 64 6.99 11.64 -4.87
C PRO A 64 6.37 13.01 -4.57
N ASN A 65 5.06 13.17 -4.78
CA ASN A 65 4.36 14.41 -4.50
C ASN A 65 3.88 14.54 -3.05
N LEU A 66 3.91 13.45 -2.26
CA LEU A 66 3.47 13.48 -0.86
C LEU A 66 4.67 13.66 0.06
N THR A 67 5.28 14.82 0.02
CA THR A 67 6.46 15.20 0.82
C THR A 67 6.06 16.02 2.05
N PHE A 68 7.01 16.25 2.97
CA PHE A 68 6.77 17.17 4.11
C PHE A 68 6.52 18.62 3.68
N GLU A 69 7.14 19.04 2.58
CA GLU A 69 7.00 20.39 2.03
C GLU A 69 5.60 20.64 1.47
N ASN A 70 5.00 19.62 0.87
CA ASN A 70 3.64 19.67 0.31
C ASN A 70 2.55 19.39 1.35
N PHE A 71 2.92 19.09 2.61
CA PHE A 71 1.95 18.79 3.65
C PHE A 71 1.29 20.04 4.18
N VAL A 72 -0.05 20.07 4.15
CA VAL A 72 -0.82 21.19 4.70
C VAL A 72 -0.97 21.02 6.21
N GLN A 73 -0.25 21.85 6.97
CA GLN A 73 -0.30 21.85 8.43
C GLN A 73 -1.53 22.62 8.93
N GLY A 74 -2.20 22.06 9.93
CA GLY A 74 -3.29 22.67 10.68
C GLY A 74 -3.22 22.28 12.14
N LYS A 75 -4.03 22.89 13.01
CA LYS A 75 -4.07 22.60 14.46
C LYS A 75 -4.32 21.11 14.79
N SER A 76 -5.08 20.41 13.96
CA SER A 76 -5.46 19.01 14.17
C SER A 76 -4.34 18.01 13.84
N ASN A 77 -3.34 18.37 13.03
CA ASN A 77 -2.30 17.46 12.56
C ASN A 77 -0.87 17.91 12.91
N GLU A 78 -0.72 19.04 13.59
CA GLU A 78 0.58 19.63 13.98
C GLU A 78 1.44 18.67 14.80
N ILE A 79 0.83 18.00 15.80
CA ILE A 79 1.53 17.03 16.65
C ILE A 79 2.01 15.85 15.79
N ALA A 80 1.15 15.30 14.93
CA ALA A 80 1.53 14.20 14.05
C ALA A 80 2.67 14.58 13.10
N LEU A 81 2.63 15.78 12.52
CA LEU A 81 3.70 16.31 11.67
C LEU A 81 5.02 16.43 12.46
N SER A 82 4.97 16.97 13.67
CA SER A 82 6.16 17.15 14.52
C SER A 82 6.83 15.82 14.82
N TYR A 83 6.08 14.81 15.28
CA TYR A 83 6.63 13.49 15.56
C TYR A 83 7.09 12.75 14.29
N SER A 84 6.41 12.95 13.16
CA SER A 84 6.84 12.41 11.87
C SER A 84 8.22 12.92 11.44
N LYS A 85 8.50 14.21 11.65
CA LYS A 85 9.82 14.79 11.39
C LYS A 85 10.87 14.26 12.37
N ARG A 86 10.54 14.19 13.67
CA ARG A 86 11.46 13.68 14.70
C ARG A 86 11.89 12.23 14.48
N VAL A 87 10.98 11.35 14.00
CA VAL A 87 11.33 9.97 13.66
C VAL A 87 12.33 9.92 12.50
N CYS A 88 12.28 10.89 11.58
CA CYS A 88 13.28 10.99 10.51
C CYS A 88 14.66 11.46 11.00
N GLU A 89 14.71 12.24 12.09
CA GLU A 89 15.94 12.74 12.70
C GLU A 89 16.60 11.72 13.62
N ASP A 90 15.79 10.97 14.39
CA ASP A 90 16.26 9.98 15.38
C ASP A 90 15.43 8.70 15.26
N ILE A 91 15.90 7.83 14.36
CA ILE A 91 15.26 6.54 14.07
C ILE A 91 15.32 5.67 15.35
N SER A 92 14.26 4.94 15.63
CA SER A 92 14.05 4.04 16.76
C SER A 92 13.74 4.73 18.10
N ARG A 93 13.88 6.04 18.25
CA ARG A 93 13.55 6.74 19.50
C ARG A 93 12.06 6.73 19.82
N TYR A 94 11.22 6.81 18.77
CA TYR A 94 9.76 6.77 18.89
C TYR A 94 9.25 5.53 18.13
N ASN A 95 9.44 4.35 18.71
CA ASN A 95 9.14 3.08 18.05
C ASN A 95 8.21 2.20 18.90
N PRO A 96 7.01 1.86 18.43
CA PRO A 96 6.43 2.27 17.15
C PRO A 96 5.88 3.71 17.16
N LEU A 97 5.91 4.39 16.00
CA LEU A 97 5.12 5.60 15.78
C LEU A 97 3.72 5.23 15.30
N TYR A 98 2.71 5.60 16.08
CA TYR A 98 1.31 5.34 15.73
C TYR A 98 0.57 6.65 15.46
N ILE A 99 0.15 6.86 14.20
CA ILE A 99 -0.58 8.05 13.74
C ILE A 99 -2.05 7.69 13.53
N TYR A 100 -2.97 8.32 14.25
CA TYR A 100 -4.38 8.03 14.09
C TYR A 100 -5.22 9.30 13.94
N GLY A 101 -6.39 9.12 13.32
CA GLY A 101 -7.34 10.21 13.11
C GLY A 101 -8.34 9.93 12.01
N GLY A 102 -9.33 10.78 11.86
CA GLY A 102 -10.37 10.67 10.84
C GLY A 102 -9.84 10.65 9.40
N VAL A 103 -10.74 10.41 8.47
CA VAL A 103 -10.44 10.45 7.03
C VAL A 103 -10.07 11.88 6.62
N GLY A 104 -9.14 12.04 5.67
CA GLY A 104 -8.76 13.34 5.11
C GLY A 104 -7.75 14.15 5.96
N LEU A 105 -7.31 13.68 7.12
CA LEU A 105 -6.37 14.41 7.99
C LEU A 105 -4.89 14.29 7.57
N GLY A 106 -4.59 13.64 6.46
CA GLY A 106 -3.23 13.55 5.91
C GLY A 106 -2.37 12.42 6.47
N LYS A 107 -2.94 11.39 7.10
CA LYS A 107 -2.18 10.25 7.65
C LYS A 107 -1.29 9.59 6.60
N THR A 108 -1.87 9.13 5.50
CA THR A 108 -1.15 8.51 4.36
C THR A 108 -0.07 9.45 3.81
N HIS A 109 -0.33 10.75 3.76
CA HIS A 109 0.64 11.75 3.33
C HIS A 109 1.86 11.78 4.28
N LEU A 110 1.64 11.84 5.59
CA LEU A 110 2.74 11.82 6.56
C LEU A 110 3.55 10.53 6.49
N LEU A 111 2.89 9.37 6.41
CA LEU A 111 3.56 8.08 6.26
C LEU A 111 4.43 8.05 4.99
N ASN A 112 3.88 8.56 3.90
CA ASN A 112 4.61 8.66 2.62
C ASN A 112 5.80 9.60 2.71
N ALA A 113 5.63 10.79 3.33
CA ALA A 113 6.70 11.77 3.51
C ALA A 113 7.86 11.20 4.36
N ILE A 114 7.54 10.46 5.44
CA ILE A 114 8.54 9.73 6.24
C ILE A 114 9.28 8.72 5.34
N GLY A 115 8.53 7.92 4.58
CA GLY A 115 9.11 6.92 3.69
C GLY A 115 10.05 7.52 2.65
N LEU A 116 9.65 8.62 2.00
CA LEU A 116 10.48 9.35 1.05
C LEU A 116 11.77 9.88 1.70
N LYS A 117 11.65 10.45 2.90
CA LYS A 117 12.81 10.99 3.62
C LYS A 117 13.81 9.92 4.04
N LEU A 118 13.32 8.76 4.46
CA LEU A 118 14.18 7.69 5.00
C LEU A 118 14.72 6.72 3.96
N GLN A 119 14.12 6.62 2.76
CA GLN A 119 14.51 5.64 1.74
C GLN A 119 15.92 5.85 1.15
N GLU A 120 16.49 7.05 1.27
CA GLU A 120 17.83 7.35 0.76
C GLU A 120 18.91 6.50 1.44
N ASN A 121 18.77 6.26 2.75
CA ASN A 121 19.77 5.58 3.57
C ASN A 121 19.26 4.29 4.23
N ASN A 122 18.00 3.95 4.05
CA ASN A 122 17.35 2.85 4.74
C ASN A 122 16.54 1.98 3.80
N LYS A 123 16.40 0.70 4.14
CA LYS A 123 15.49 -0.20 3.46
C LYS A 123 14.06 0.03 3.96
N VAL A 124 13.33 0.92 3.29
CA VAL A 124 11.95 1.25 3.61
C VAL A 124 10.99 0.27 2.95
N MET A 125 10.08 -0.28 3.74
CA MET A 125 8.91 -1.03 3.29
C MET A 125 7.66 -0.22 3.60
N PHE A 126 6.97 0.25 2.56
CA PHE A 126 5.68 0.94 2.67
C PHE A 126 4.57 0.07 2.09
N ILE A 127 3.53 -0.22 2.87
CA ILE A 127 2.43 -1.08 2.44
C ILE A 127 1.11 -0.67 3.11
N SER A 128 -0.01 -0.80 2.40
CA SER A 128 -1.33 -0.74 3.07
C SER A 128 -1.69 -2.08 3.71
N ALA A 129 -2.49 -2.06 4.77
CA ALA A 129 -2.96 -3.28 5.43
C ALA A 129 -3.75 -4.19 4.47
N GLU A 130 -4.47 -3.65 3.49
CA GLU A 130 -5.15 -4.42 2.46
C GLU A 130 -4.17 -5.19 1.56
N ARG A 131 -3.06 -4.55 1.17
CA ARG A 131 -2.00 -5.21 0.38
C ARG A 131 -1.27 -6.25 1.21
N PHE A 132 -0.97 -5.96 2.46
CA PHE A 132 -0.41 -6.94 3.38
C PHE A 132 -1.29 -8.19 3.45
N MET A 133 -2.60 -8.03 3.62
CA MET A 133 -3.58 -9.10 3.58
C MET A 133 -3.56 -9.87 2.24
N TYR A 134 -3.52 -9.17 1.12
CA TYR A 134 -3.47 -9.81 -0.20
C TYR A 134 -2.24 -10.72 -0.33
N HIS A 135 -1.06 -10.23 0.07
CA HIS A 135 0.17 -11.02 0.04
C HIS A 135 0.15 -12.21 0.99
N PHE A 136 -0.42 -12.02 2.18
CA PHE A 136 -0.63 -13.11 3.14
C PHE A 136 -1.50 -14.23 2.54
N ILE A 137 -2.65 -13.90 1.99
CA ILE A 137 -3.55 -14.88 1.34
C ILE A 137 -2.85 -15.57 0.15
N LYS A 138 -2.12 -14.79 -0.66
CA LYS A 138 -1.36 -15.33 -1.81
C LYS A 138 -0.29 -16.31 -1.37
N SER A 139 0.42 -16.03 -0.27
CA SER A 139 1.47 -16.90 0.27
C SER A 139 0.91 -18.21 0.85
N ILE A 140 -0.26 -18.14 1.53
CA ILE A 140 -0.96 -19.36 1.97
C ILE A 140 -1.33 -20.23 0.77
N LYS A 141 -1.96 -19.65 -0.26
CA LYS A 141 -2.37 -20.40 -1.47
C LYS A 141 -1.19 -21.02 -2.22
N LYS A 142 -0.01 -20.41 -2.13
CA LYS A 142 1.23 -20.90 -2.76
C LYS A 142 2.07 -21.78 -1.84
N ASN A 143 1.66 -21.99 -0.61
CA ASN A 143 2.44 -22.65 0.45
C ASN A 143 3.84 -22.03 0.64
N ASP A 144 3.92 -20.69 0.58
CA ASP A 144 5.15 -19.90 0.53
C ASP A 144 5.23 -18.88 1.68
N MET A 145 4.85 -19.31 2.89
CA MET A 145 4.84 -18.45 4.08
C MET A 145 6.24 -18.05 4.55
N VAL A 146 7.25 -18.87 4.27
CA VAL A 146 8.64 -18.57 4.65
C VAL A 146 9.12 -17.33 3.92
N ASN A 147 9.00 -17.30 2.59
CA ASN A 147 9.40 -16.14 1.79
C ASN A 147 8.58 -14.89 2.11
N PHE A 148 7.28 -15.05 2.44
CA PHE A 148 6.45 -13.94 2.90
C PHE A 148 7.03 -13.31 4.19
N LYS A 149 7.34 -14.13 5.19
CA LYS A 149 7.90 -13.68 6.47
C LYS A 149 9.26 -12.99 6.27
N ASP A 150 10.14 -13.64 5.54
CA ASP A 150 11.48 -13.12 5.27
C ASP A 150 11.46 -11.80 4.51
N PHE A 151 10.50 -11.64 3.60
CA PHE A 151 10.35 -10.43 2.82
C PHE A 151 10.08 -9.21 3.72
N PHE A 152 9.07 -9.30 4.60
CA PHE A 152 8.72 -8.18 5.48
C PHE A 152 9.77 -7.92 6.57
N ARG A 153 10.36 -8.98 7.13
CA ARG A 153 11.35 -8.90 8.20
C ARG A 153 12.71 -8.33 7.78
N LYS A 154 12.95 -8.16 6.47
CA LYS A 154 14.21 -7.58 5.96
C LYS A 154 14.25 -6.05 5.98
N SER A 155 13.15 -5.37 6.23
CA SER A 155 13.11 -3.90 6.26
C SER A 155 13.78 -3.32 7.50
N SER A 156 14.42 -2.16 7.34
CA SER A 156 14.92 -1.35 8.46
C SER A 156 13.83 -0.40 8.94
N ILE A 157 12.97 0.04 8.02
CA ILE A 157 11.82 0.89 8.27
C ILE A 157 10.58 0.18 7.72
N PHE A 158 9.61 -0.11 8.57
CA PHE A 158 8.35 -0.74 8.19
C PHE A 158 7.19 0.22 8.40
N ILE A 159 6.53 0.60 7.32
CA ILE A 159 5.41 1.54 7.32
C ILE A 159 4.16 0.81 6.84
N ILE A 160 3.13 0.76 7.70
CA ILE A 160 1.84 0.17 7.34
C ILE A 160 0.73 1.20 7.47
N ASP A 161 -0.01 1.37 6.38
CA ASP A 161 -1.13 2.31 6.30
C ASP A 161 -2.46 1.60 6.53
N ASP A 162 -3.37 2.27 7.24
CA ASP A 162 -4.75 1.85 7.47
C ASP A 162 -4.89 0.47 8.13
N ILE A 163 -4.22 0.28 9.28
CA ILE A 163 -4.17 -1.00 10.01
C ILE A 163 -5.56 -1.54 10.40
N GLN A 164 -6.60 -0.71 10.45
CA GLN A 164 -7.97 -1.15 10.76
C GLN A 164 -8.51 -2.20 9.78
N PHE A 165 -7.97 -2.33 8.56
CA PHE A 165 -8.40 -3.33 7.58
C PHE A 165 -8.03 -4.78 7.94
N ILE A 166 -7.12 -5.00 8.91
CA ILE A 166 -6.86 -6.37 9.43
C ILE A 166 -7.84 -6.77 10.54
N ARG A 167 -8.70 -5.86 11.01
CA ARG A 167 -9.67 -6.14 12.07
C ARG A 167 -10.60 -7.30 11.70
N GLY A 168 -10.89 -8.18 12.69
CA GLY A 168 -11.77 -9.34 12.50
C GLY A 168 -11.19 -10.49 11.68
N LYS A 169 -9.90 -10.44 11.32
CA LYS A 169 -9.20 -11.48 10.56
C LYS A 169 -8.10 -12.07 11.42
N GLU A 170 -8.45 -13.01 12.29
CA GLU A 170 -7.58 -13.54 13.36
C GLU A 170 -6.22 -14.02 12.86
N SER A 171 -6.19 -14.94 11.90
CA SER A 171 -4.93 -15.48 11.35
C SER A 171 -4.03 -14.38 10.70
N LEU A 172 -4.64 -13.36 10.09
CA LEU A 172 -3.91 -12.23 9.53
C LEU A 172 -3.34 -11.34 10.64
N GLN A 173 -4.12 -11.11 11.71
CA GLN A 173 -3.67 -10.35 12.88
C GLN A 173 -2.50 -11.06 13.56
N GLU A 174 -2.58 -12.38 13.77
CA GLU A 174 -1.49 -13.17 14.34
C GLU A 174 -0.21 -13.05 13.51
N GLU A 175 -0.28 -13.22 12.20
CA GLU A 175 0.89 -13.09 11.33
C GLU A 175 1.44 -11.67 11.29
N PHE A 176 0.56 -10.67 11.30
CA PHE A 176 0.98 -9.28 11.44
C PHE A 176 1.77 -9.07 12.73
N PHE A 177 1.29 -9.58 13.88
CA PHE A 177 1.98 -9.46 15.15
C PHE A 177 3.31 -10.21 15.19
N HIS A 178 3.39 -11.39 14.61
CA HIS A 178 4.66 -12.09 14.47
C HIS A 178 5.68 -11.29 13.65
N THR A 179 5.22 -10.66 12.59
CA THR A 179 6.06 -9.78 11.77
C THR A 179 6.47 -8.53 12.55
N PHE A 180 5.52 -7.89 13.25
CA PHE A 180 5.73 -6.72 14.07
C PHE A 180 6.75 -6.97 15.19
N ASN A 181 6.57 -8.01 15.99
CA ASN A 181 7.50 -8.37 17.07
C ASN A 181 8.90 -8.66 16.51
N SER A 182 9.00 -9.42 15.42
CA SER A 182 10.29 -9.72 14.78
C SER A 182 11.02 -8.46 14.28
N LEU A 183 10.28 -7.45 13.84
CA LEU A 183 10.84 -6.16 13.41
C LEU A 183 11.28 -5.33 14.62
N LEU A 184 10.52 -5.32 15.71
CA LEU A 184 10.91 -4.66 16.97
C LEU A 184 12.17 -5.29 17.55
N ASP A 185 12.23 -6.61 17.65
CA ASP A 185 13.40 -7.36 18.16
C ASP A 185 14.66 -7.07 17.35
N LYS A 186 14.49 -6.83 16.05
CA LYS A 186 15.59 -6.43 15.14
C LYS A 186 15.99 -4.96 15.31
N GLY A 187 15.23 -4.14 16.02
CA GLY A 187 15.42 -2.70 16.11
C GLY A 187 14.94 -1.91 14.89
N SER A 188 14.09 -2.50 14.07
CA SER A 188 13.50 -1.79 12.91
C SER A 188 12.50 -0.73 13.38
N GLN A 189 12.51 0.43 12.76
CA GLN A 189 11.49 1.46 13.00
C GLN A 189 10.15 1.03 12.40
N ILE A 190 9.10 1.07 13.21
CA ILE A 190 7.74 0.75 12.79
C ILE A 190 6.88 2.01 12.83
N ILE A 191 6.12 2.25 11.75
CA ILE A 191 5.20 3.38 11.62
C ILE A 191 3.85 2.83 11.16
N ILE A 192 2.80 3.19 11.89
CA ILE A 192 1.45 2.66 11.68
C ILE A 192 0.46 3.81 11.55
N SER A 193 -0.45 3.75 10.59
CA SER A 193 -1.63 4.61 10.59
C SER A 193 -2.92 3.85 10.89
N ALA A 194 -3.89 4.57 11.47
CA ALA A 194 -5.23 4.05 11.74
C ALA A 194 -6.31 5.14 11.69
N ASP A 195 -7.57 4.72 11.63
CA ASP A 195 -8.73 5.60 11.72
C ASP A 195 -9.08 5.97 13.18
N ARG A 196 -8.52 5.26 14.17
CA ARG A 196 -8.85 5.36 15.59
C ARG A 196 -7.64 5.09 16.50
N PRO A 197 -7.69 5.50 17.80
CA PRO A 197 -6.61 5.23 18.74
C PRO A 197 -6.42 3.73 19.00
N PRO A 198 -5.21 3.29 19.41
CA PRO A 198 -4.91 1.88 19.70
C PRO A 198 -5.89 1.25 20.66
N THR A 199 -6.40 2.03 21.64
CA THR A 199 -7.37 1.56 22.64
C THR A 199 -8.71 1.09 22.06
N LYS A 200 -9.03 1.45 20.84
CA LYS A 200 -10.26 1.06 20.12
C LYS A 200 -10.03 0.01 19.02
N LEU A 201 -8.82 -0.52 18.91
CA LEU A 201 -8.51 -1.65 18.02
C LEU A 201 -8.63 -2.94 18.82
N ASP A 202 -9.79 -3.61 18.74
CA ASP A 202 -10.03 -4.88 19.45
C ASP A 202 -8.91 -5.89 19.17
N ARG A 203 -8.39 -6.56 20.20
CA ARG A 203 -7.33 -7.58 20.17
C ARG A 203 -5.95 -7.14 19.64
N VAL A 204 -5.84 -6.06 18.90
CA VAL A 204 -4.57 -5.44 18.51
C VAL A 204 -3.96 -4.70 19.71
N GLN A 205 -4.79 -4.39 20.70
CA GLN A 205 -4.47 -3.51 21.84
C GLN A 205 -3.38 -4.04 22.77
N GLU A 206 -3.46 -5.33 23.14
CA GLU A 206 -2.63 -5.82 24.26
C GLU A 206 -1.16 -5.88 23.90
N ARG A 207 -0.84 -6.05 22.62
CA ARG A 207 0.54 -6.22 22.12
C ARG A 207 1.19 -4.93 21.61
N ILE A 208 0.41 -3.88 21.28
CA ILE A 208 0.96 -2.55 20.93
C ILE A 208 1.14 -1.69 22.21
N LYS A 209 0.48 -2.06 23.31
CA LYS A 209 0.54 -1.34 24.58
C LYS A 209 1.69 -1.77 25.50
N SER A 210 2.22 -2.96 25.31
CA SER A 210 3.38 -3.50 26.05
C SER A 210 4.69 -3.02 25.44
#